data_be62356bf163cb4f67d2156fd8446f74
#
_entry.id   be62356bf163cb4f67d2156fd8446f74
#
_cell.length_a   1.000
_cell.length_b   1.000
_cell.length_c   1.000
_cell.angle_alpha   90.00
_cell.angle_beta   90.00
_cell.angle_gamma   90.00
#
_symmetry.space_group_name_H-M   'P 1'
#
loop_
_entity.id
_entity.type
_entity.pdbx_description
1 polymer ?
#
loop_
_entity_poly.entity_id
_entity_poly.type
_entity_poly.pdbx_seq_one_letter_code
_entity_poly.pdbx_strand_id
1 'polypeptide(L)'
;MKALGLIALGALVAIQAAAQTTAASAQRDPQALSLLSQSLAAMTKGAVIQDIKLQAHVTRTAGSETDAGPAVLEAAAYNQSNLNYAFTSGPRTEIRNGSAGVWSGPDGQNHPIALHNTWVAAPWFAPALIVQSWIQDSSFSLSYIGPEDRNGEQVQHVRASHNVSANTQIAALSATDLYLDSRSLLPVALAFDTHPDNDLGLNLPIQVTYGDYQAFGGLQAPARIQSFLQNSLLWDVSVTATSANNGLAASEFLVP
;
A
#
# COMPACT_ATOMS: atom_id res chain seq x y z
N MET A 1 61.28 47.03 -43.79
CA MET A 1 60.62 45.72 -43.93
C MET A 1 60.05 45.37 -42.59
N LYS A 2 58.68 45.43 -42.43
CA LYS A 2 57.94 45.16 -41.17
C LYS A 2 57.21 43.84 -41.35
N ALA A 3 57.52 42.86 -40.51
CA ALA A 3 56.83 41.58 -40.47
C ALA A 3 55.62 41.69 -39.51
N LEU A 4 54.44 41.44 -40.02
CA LEU A 4 53.23 41.31 -39.24
C LEU A 4 53.12 39.86 -38.72
N GLY A 5 53.07 39.66 -37.39
CA GLY A 5 52.78 38.41 -36.76
C GLY A 5 51.27 38.25 -36.57
N LEU A 6 50.69 37.17 -37.09
CA LEU A 6 49.30 36.80 -36.97
C LEU A 6 49.16 35.92 -35.70
N ILE A 7 48.43 36.39 -34.71
CA ILE A 7 48.08 35.62 -33.52
C ILE A 7 46.74 34.96 -33.80
N ALA A 8 46.69 33.62 -33.91
CA ALA A 8 45.49 32.86 -34.02
C ALA A 8 44.96 32.50 -32.59
N LEU A 9 43.83 33.08 -32.23
CA LEU A 9 43.11 32.77 -30.97
C LEU A 9 42.25 31.54 -31.18
N GLY A 10 42.68 30.39 -30.66
CA GLY A 10 41.87 29.17 -30.64
C GLY A 10 40.86 29.20 -29.50
N ALA A 11 39.57 29.26 -29.84
CA ALA A 11 38.49 29.11 -28.88
C ALA A 11 38.29 27.62 -28.53
N LEU A 12 38.60 27.24 -27.30
CA LEU A 12 38.31 25.92 -26.76
C LEU A 12 36.83 25.91 -26.34
N VAL A 13 35.98 25.22 -27.12
CA VAL A 13 34.58 24.95 -26.73
C VAL A 13 34.59 23.73 -25.81
N ALA A 14 34.42 23.93 -24.51
CA ALA A 14 34.21 22.87 -23.55
C ALA A 14 32.75 22.39 -23.67
N ILE A 15 32.54 21.21 -24.26
CA ILE A 15 31.25 20.52 -24.26
C ILE A 15 31.06 19.89 -22.86
N GLN A 16 30.26 20.53 -22.03
CA GLN A 16 29.80 19.92 -20.79
C GLN A 16 28.76 18.84 -21.15
N ALA A 17 29.15 17.58 -21.11
CA ALA A 17 28.24 16.47 -21.13
C ALA A 17 27.46 16.46 -19.80
N ALA A 18 26.22 16.93 -19.80
CA ALA A 18 25.30 16.75 -18.70
C ALA A 18 25.02 15.24 -18.60
N ALA A 19 25.58 14.60 -17.59
CA ALA A 19 25.20 13.23 -17.23
C ALA A 19 23.73 13.27 -16.79
N GLN A 20 22.83 12.88 -17.68
CA GLN A 20 21.45 12.58 -17.32
C GLN A 20 21.49 11.34 -16.44
N THR A 21 21.33 11.50 -15.13
CA THR A 21 20.99 10.42 -14.23
C THR A 21 19.59 9.92 -14.63
N THR A 22 19.55 8.91 -15.50
CA THR A 22 18.32 8.16 -15.75
C THR A 22 17.95 7.51 -14.41
N ALA A 23 16.80 7.89 -13.84
CA ALA A 23 16.23 7.17 -12.73
C ALA A 23 16.15 5.68 -13.13
N ALA A 24 16.71 4.80 -12.31
CA ALA A 24 16.65 3.37 -12.57
C ALA A 24 15.16 2.99 -12.71
N SER A 25 14.79 2.43 -13.85
CA SER A 25 13.42 1.93 -14.03
C SER A 25 13.14 0.85 -12.98
N ALA A 26 11.97 0.89 -12.37
CA ALA A 26 11.54 -0.12 -11.41
C ALA A 26 11.69 -1.52 -12.02
N GLN A 27 12.36 -2.41 -11.31
CA GLN A 27 12.46 -3.81 -11.74
C GLN A 27 11.11 -4.49 -11.54
N ARG A 28 10.55 -5.08 -12.61
CA ARG A 28 9.25 -5.73 -12.58
C ARG A 28 9.39 -7.17 -13.06
N ASP A 29 9.49 -8.10 -12.11
CA ASP A 29 9.62 -9.52 -12.37
C ASP A 29 8.38 -10.03 -13.15
N PRO A 30 8.56 -10.67 -14.33
CA PRO A 30 7.44 -11.17 -15.14
C PRO A 30 6.60 -12.23 -14.42
N GLN A 31 7.20 -13.05 -13.55
CA GLN A 31 6.47 -14.05 -12.78
C GLN A 31 5.62 -13.40 -11.69
N ALA A 32 6.14 -12.38 -10.99
CA ALA A 32 5.37 -11.58 -10.06
C ALA A 32 4.16 -10.93 -10.74
N LEU A 33 4.37 -10.29 -11.89
CA LEU A 33 3.29 -9.68 -12.69
C LEU A 33 2.23 -10.70 -13.12
N SER A 34 2.66 -11.90 -13.55
CA SER A 34 1.74 -12.96 -13.94
C SER A 34 0.88 -13.43 -12.76
N LEU A 35 1.48 -13.68 -11.60
CA LEU A 35 0.76 -14.09 -10.39
C LEU A 35 -0.21 -13.01 -9.90
N LEU A 36 0.22 -11.75 -9.86
CA LEU A 36 -0.63 -10.63 -9.48
C LEU A 36 -1.82 -10.46 -10.45
N SER A 37 -1.59 -10.61 -11.76
CA SER A 37 -2.65 -10.52 -12.77
C SER A 37 -3.68 -11.63 -12.61
N GLN A 38 -3.25 -12.86 -12.32
CA GLN A 38 -4.13 -13.99 -12.06
C GLN A 38 -4.90 -13.79 -10.74
N SER A 39 -4.22 -13.31 -9.70
CA SER A 39 -4.85 -12.96 -8.41
C SER A 39 -5.93 -11.89 -8.59
N LEU A 40 -5.63 -10.82 -9.32
CA LEU A 40 -6.61 -9.78 -9.62
C LEU A 40 -7.82 -10.35 -10.37
N ALA A 41 -7.59 -11.19 -11.39
CA ALA A 41 -8.68 -11.84 -12.13
C ALA A 41 -9.53 -12.76 -11.23
N ALA A 42 -8.90 -13.49 -10.30
CA ALA A 42 -9.61 -14.31 -9.32
C ALA A 42 -10.52 -13.47 -8.40
N MET A 43 -10.07 -12.27 -7.99
CA MET A 43 -10.85 -11.37 -7.14
C MET A 43 -11.93 -10.60 -7.92
N THR A 44 -11.65 -10.16 -9.15
CA THR A 44 -12.48 -9.16 -9.85
C THR A 44 -13.19 -9.68 -11.09
N LYS A 45 -12.88 -10.93 -11.51
CA LYS A 45 -13.33 -11.51 -12.78
C LYS A 45 -13.00 -10.63 -14.00
N GLY A 46 -11.91 -9.86 -13.91
CA GLY A 46 -11.44 -8.96 -14.95
C GLY A 46 -12.03 -7.55 -14.92
N ALA A 47 -12.88 -7.24 -13.94
CA ALA A 47 -13.36 -5.87 -13.75
C ALA A 47 -12.25 -4.96 -13.22
N VAL A 48 -12.18 -3.73 -13.73
CA VAL A 48 -11.31 -2.67 -13.20
C VAL A 48 -11.95 -2.07 -11.96
N ILE A 49 -11.18 -1.94 -10.89
CA ILE A 49 -11.61 -1.36 -9.62
C ILE A 49 -11.10 0.08 -9.52
N GLN A 50 -12.00 1.05 -9.47
CA GLN A 50 -11.67 2.46 -9.27
C GLN A 50 -11.66 2.84 -7.80
N ASP A 51 -12.61 2.30 -7.05
CA ASP A 51 -12.74 2.47 -5.62
C ASP A 51 -13.36 1.23 -4.98
N ILE A 52 -13.15 1.07 -3.68
CA ILE A 52 -13.79 0.03 -2.85
C ILE A 52 -14.35 0.68 -1.60
N LYS A 53 -15.55 0.21 -1.21
CA LYS A 53 -16.20 0.54 0.04
C LYS A 53 -16.61 -0.74 0.76
N LEU A 54 -16.19 -0.88 2.02
CA LEU A 54 -16.59 -1.94 2.92
C LEU A 54 -17.46 -1.39 4.04
N GLN A 55 -18.52 -2.12 4.37
CA GLN A 55 -19.23 -2.00 5.64
C GLN A 55 -18.82 -3.17 6.52
N ALA A 56 -18.51 -2.92 7.77
CA ALA A 56 -17.97 -3.94 8.66
C ALA A 56 -18.36 -3.68 10.11
N HIS A 57 -18.22 -4.71 10.93
CA HIS A 57 -18.08 -4.59 12.38
C HIS A 57 -16.61 -4.79 12.72
N VAL A 58 -16.04 -3.87 13.48
CA VAL A 58 -14.60 -3.85 13.78
C VAL A 58 -14.38 -3.90 15.27
N THR A 59 -13.45 -4.76 15.69
CA THR A 59 -12.89 -4.77 17.05
C THR A 59 -11.44 -4.29 16.96
N ARG A 60 -11.10 -3.31 17.78
CA ARG A 60 -9.73 -2.81 17.96
C ARG A 60 -9.23 -3.20 19.34
N THR A 61 -8.02 -3.75 19.41
CA THR A 61 -7.33 -4.06 20.67
C THR A 61 -6.04 -3.25 20.75
N ALA A 62 -5.84 -2.52 21.85
CA ALA A 62 -4.63 -1.72 22.10
C ALA A 62 -4.19 -1.94 23.54
N GLY A 63 -3.20 -2.80 23.75
CA GLY A 63 -2.80 -3.25 25.08
C GLY A 63 -3.94 -4.02 25.77
N SER A 64 -4.41 -3.53 26.90
CA SER A 64 -5.55 -4.12 27.64
C SER A 64 -6.91 -3.55 27.22
N GLU A 65 -6.93 -2.53 26.37
CA GLU A 65 -8.17 -1.89 25.93
C GLU A 65 -8.72 -2.57 24.69
N THR A 66 -10.02 -2.82 24.68
CA THR A 66 -10.75 -3.34 23.53
C THR A 66 -11.95 -2.44 23.27
N ASP A 67 -12.10 -2.05 22.00
CA ASP A 67 -13.20 -1.21 21.54
C ASP A 67 -13.82 -1.85 20.28
N ALA A 68 -15.13 -1.71 20.11
CA ALA A 68 -15.82 -2.33 18.99
C ALA A 68 -16.97 -1.45 18.50
N GLY A 69 -17.28 -1.60 17.20
CA GLY A 69 -18.39 -0.89 16.60
C GLY A 69 -18.50 -1.09 15.09
N PRO A 70 -19.54 -0.53 14.48
CA PRO A 70 -19.65 -0.50 13.03
C PRO A 70 -18.58 0.41 12.41
N ALA A 71 -18.17 0.07 11.19
CA ALA A 71 -17.19 0.84 10.45
C ALA A 71 -17.54 0.91 8.96
N VAL A 72 -17.08 1.98 8.32
CA VAL A 72 -17.04 2.16 6.88
C VAL A 72 -15.59 2.39 6.47
N LEU A 73 -15.07 1.53 5.60
CA LEU A 73 -13.70 1.60 5.10
C LEU A 73 -13.76 1.85 3.59
N GLU A 74 -13.13 2.92 3.14
CA GLU A 74 -13.15 3.39 1.76
C GLU A 74 -11.74 3.57 1.23
N ALA A 75 -11.51 3.22 -0.03
CA ALA A 75 -10.23 3.43 -0.72
C ALA A 75 -10.46 3.66 -2.22
N ALA A 76 -9.64 4.53 -2.83
CA ALA A 76 -9.69 4.81 -4.27
C ALA A 76 -8.35 4.59 -4.99
N ALA A 77 -7.24 4.43 -4.27
CA ALA A 77 -5.92 4.13 -4.81
C ALA A 77 -5.05 3.46 -3.73
N TYR A 78 -3.85 3.04 -4.11
CA TYR A 78 -2.91 2.42 -3.18
C TYR A 78 -2.61 3.28 -1.94
N ASN A 79 -2.60 4.60 -2.10
CA ASN A 79 -2.27 5.58 -1.08
C ASN A 79 -3.45 6.49 -0.69
N GLN A 80 -4.68 6.08 -1.01
CA GLN A 80 -5.90 6.80 -0.64
C GLN A 80 -6.83 5.90 0.14
N SER A 81 -7.11 6.26 1.39
CA SER A 81 -8.10 5.57 2.23
C SER A 81 -8.76 6.53 3.21
N ASN A 82 -9.99 6.21 3.54
CA ASN A 82 -10.78 6.89 4.57
C ASN A 82 -11.50 5.82 5.40
N LEU A 83 -11.12 5.72 6.67
CA LEU A 83 -11.60 4.71 7.59
C LEU A 83 -12.37 5.42 8.71
N ASN A 84 -13.65 5.07 8.83
CA ASN A 84 -14.55 5.64 9.82
C ASN A 84 -15.07 4.54 10.75
N TYR A 85 -14.79 4.66 12.04
CA TYR A 85 -15.19 3.73 13.07
C TYR A 85 -16.13 4.43 14.07
N ALA A 86 -17.29 3.83 14.34
CA ALA A 86 -18.21 4.27 15.37
C ALA A 86 -18.07 3.37 16.61
N PHE A 87 -16.98 3.54 17.33
CA PHE A 87 -16.67 2.76 18.51
C PHE A 87 -17.50 3.19 19.73
N THR A 88 -17.62 2.30 20.71
CA THR A 88 -18.31 2.58 21.98
C THR A 88 -17.61 3.67 22.79
N SER A 89 -16.30 3.80 22.70
CA SER A 89 -15.50 4.86 23.32
C SER A 89 -15.65 6.22 22.64
N GLY A 90 -16.20 6.26 21.44
CA GLY A 90 -16.35 7.43 20.58
C GLY A 90 -15.85 7.20 19.17
N PRO A 91 -16.12 8.13 18.24
CA PRO A 91 -15.72 7.96 16.85
C PRO A 91 -14.20 8.00 16.71
N ARG A 92 -13.70 7.22 15.73
CA ARG A 92 -12.33 7.29 15.27
C ARG A 92 -12.32 7.37 13.74
N THR A 93 -11.46 8.22 13.19
CA THR A 93 -11.23 8.30 11.74
C THR A 93 -9.76 8.15 11.43
N GLU A 94 -9.46 7.65 10.23
CA GLU A 94 -8.12 7.69 9.66
C GLU A 94 -8.22 8.00 8.18
N ILE A 95 -7.57 9.07 7.74
CA ILE A 95 -7.57 9.50 6.34
C ILE A 95 -6.12 9.51 5.85
N ARG A 96 -5.88 8.89 4.69
CA ARG A 96 -4.60 8.93 3.98
C ARG A 96 -4.82 9.39 2.55
N ASN A 97 -3.97 10.30 2.08
CA ASN A 97 -3.99 10.77 0.70
C ASN A 97 -2.57 11.13 0.25
N GLY A 98 -1.97 10.27 -0.55
CA GLY A 98 -0.61 10.44 -1.02
C GLY A 98 0.41 10.41 0.11
N SER A 99 1.11 11.51 0.30
CA SER A 99 2.12 11.70 1.34
C SER A 99 1.57 12.31 2.64
N ALA A 100 0.27 12.54 2.72
CA ALA A 100 -0.38 13.08 3.90
C ALA A 100 -1.30 12.04 4.54
N GLY A 101 -1.38 12.06 5.87
CA GLY A 101 -2.30 11.22 6.62
C GLY A 101 -2.57 11.81 7.99
N VAL A 102 -3.76 11.52 8.50
CA VAL A 102 -4.21 11.94 9.82
C VAL A 102 -5.11 10.86 10.41
N TRP A 103 -5.05 10.69 11.70
CA TRP A 103 -6.09 10.00 12.44
C TRP A 103 -6.65 10.90 13.55
N SER A 104 -7.91 10.71 13.91
CA SER A 104 -8.53 11.33 15.07
C SER A 104 -9.27 10.28 15.88
N GLY A 105 -9.35 10.51 17.18
CA GLY A 105 -10.03 9.64 18.14
C GLY A 105 -11.09 10.38 18.94
N PRO A 106 -11.55 9.80 20.07
CA PRO A 106 -12.54 10.40 20.94
C PRO A 106 -12.14 11.74 21.56
N ASP A 107 -10.84 12.07 21.55
CA ASP A 107 -10.30 13.37 21.97
C ASP A 107 -10.62 14.50 20.97
N GLY A 108 -11.09 14.17 19.77
CA GLY A 108 -11.42 15.11 18.69
C GLY A 108 -10.20 15.83 18.11
N GLN A 109 -8.98 15.38 18.45
CA GLN A 109 -7.75 15.97 17.94
C GLN A 109 -7.27 15.24 16.68
N ASN A 110 -6.68 16.00 15.77
CA ASN A 110 -6.03 15.46 14.58
C ASN A 110 -4.57 15.12 14.90
N HIS A 111 -4.21 13.86 14.72
CA HIS A 111 -2.86 13.33 14.93
C HIS A 111 -2.26 13.01 13.55
N PRO A 112 -1.23 13.74 13.10
CA PRO A 112 -0.62 13.47 11.79
C PRO A 112 0.03 12.08 11.77
N ILE A 113 -0.08 11.40 10.63
CA ILE A 113 0.65 10.16 10.36
C ILE A 113 2.01 10.55 9.77
N ALA A 114 3.08 10.03 10.33
CA ALA A 114 4.43 10.29 9.84
C ALA A 114 4.57 9.91 8.35
N LEU A 115 5.25 10.73 7.56
CA LEU A 115 5.38 10.58 6.11
C LEU A 115 5.81 9.16 5.69
N HIS A 116 6.79 8.58 6.37
CA HIS A 116 7.28 7.25 6.05
C HIS A 116 6.22 6.15 6.26
N ASN A 117 5.26 6.34 7.14
CA ASN A 117 4.14 5.43 7.36
C ASN A 117 2.99 5.64 6.36
N THR A 118 3.03 6.70 5.53
CA THR A 118 2.07 6.86 4.43
C THR A 118 2.46 6.10 3.17
N TRP A 119 3.69 5.60 3.07
CA TRP A 119 4.19 4.86 1.90
C TRP A 119 3.82 3.38 1.87
N VAL A 120 3.33 2.85 2.97
CA VAL A 120 2.85 1.47 3.07
C VAL A 120 1.34 1.40 2.84
N ALA A 121 0.85 0.21 2.53
CA ALA A 121 -0.51 -0.05 2.04
C ALA A 121 -1.63 0.65 2.83
N ALA A 122 -2.01 1.85 2.40
CA ALA A 122 -3.13 2.57 2.99
C ALA A 122 -4.45 1.78 2.89
N PRO A 123 -4.78 1.11 1.75
CA PRO A 123 -5.98 0.29 1.64
C PRO A 123 -5.73 -1.17 2.08
N TRP A 124 -5.06 -1.39 3.22
CA TRP A 124 -4.72 -2.73 3.72
C TRP A 124 -5.92 -3.69 3.79
N PHE A 125 -7.12 -3.17 3.85
CA PHE A 125 -8.38 -3.92 3.88
C PHE A 125 -8.92 -4.30 2.48
N ALA A 126 -8.33 -3.79 1.41
CA ALA A 126 -8.80 -3.92 0.03
C ALA A 126 -7.73 -4.55 -0.89
N PRO A 127 -7.44 -5.86 -0.77
CA PRO A 127 -6.34 -6.50 -1.48
C PRO A 127 -6.46 -6.39 -3.02
N ALA A 128 -7.67 -6.37 -3.59
CA ALA A 128 -7.86 -6.21 -5.03
C ALA A 128 -7.35 -4.85 -5.53
N LEU A 129 -7.57 -3.78 -4.77
CA LEU A 129 -7.11 -2.44 -5.12
C LEU A 129 -5.58 -2.33 -5.00
N ILE A 130 -4.99 -2.96 -3.97
CA ILE A 130 -3.53 -3.04 -3.81
C ILE A 130 -2.89 -3.73 -5.02
N VAL A 131 -3.37 -4.92 -5.36
CA VAL A 131 -2.83 -5.72 -6.47
C VAL A 131 -2.99 -4.98 -7.80
N GLN A 132 -4.15 -4.39 -8.05
CA GLN A 132 -4.37 -3.59 -9.26
C GLN A 132 -3.42 -2.40 -9.35
N SER A 133 -3.23 -1.66 -8.26
CA SER A 133 -2.31 -0.53 -8.22
C SER A 133 -0.86 -0.96 -8.51
N TRP A 134 -0.40 -2.08 -7.94
CA TRP A 134 0.93 -2.61 -8.21
C TRP A 134 1.12 -3.03 -9.67
N ILE A 135 0.08 -3.54 -10.33
CA ILE A 135 0.15 -3.89 -11.76
C ILE A 135 0.19 -2.64 -12.63
N GLN A 136 -0.62 -1.64 -12.32
CA GLN A 136 -0.83 -0.47 -13.18
C GLN A 136 0.24 0.62 -13.02
N ASP A 137 0.75 0.81 -11.81
CA ASP A 137 1.73 1.85 -11.52
C ASP A 137 3.16 1.31 -11.72
N SER A 138 3.84 1.85 -12.74
CA SER A 138 5.21 1.49 -13.08
C SER A 138 6.26 1.95 -12.07
N SER A 139 5.89 2.76 -11.08
CA SER A 139 6.79 3.16 -9.99
C SER A 139 7.02 2.04 -8.96
N PHE A 140 6.20 0.96 -8.99
CA PHE A 140 6.43 -0.21 -8.15
C PHE A 140 7.46 -1.16 -8.76
N SER A 141 8.51 -1.46 -8.00
CA SER A 141 9.34 -2.64 -8.21
C SER A 141 8.59 -3.87 -7.69
N LEU A 142 8.61 -4.94 -8.47
CA LEU A 142 7.94 -6.20 -8.16
C LEU A 142 8.95 -7.34 -8.24
N SER A 143 8.95 -8.22 -7.25
CA SER A 143 9.82 -9.40 -7.20
C SER A 143 9.00 -10.62 -6.80
N TYR A 144 9.21 -11.73 -7.51
CA TYR A 144 8.75 -13.03 -7.06
C TYR A 144 9.79 -13.62 -6.12
N ILE A 145 9.43 -13.91 -4.88
CA ILE A 145 10.35 -14.45 -3.86
C ILE A 145 10.37 -15.97 -3.93
N GLY A 146 9.22 -16.59 -4.19
CA GLY A 146 9.11 -18.05 -4.29
C GLY A 146 7.86 -18.60 -3.60
N PRO A 147 7.68 -19.94 -3.66
CA PRO A 147 6.67 -20.61 -2.87
C PRO A 147 7.14 -20.74 -1.43
N GLU A 148 6.21 -20.63 -0.47
CA GLU A 148 6.46 -20.79 0.96
C GLU A 148 5.37 -21.65 1.59
N ASP A 149 5.68 -22.24 2.75
CA ASP A 149 4.68 -22.81 3.66
C ASP A 149 4.38 -21.79 4.77
N ARG A 150 3.12 -21.43 4.89
CA ARG A 150 2.64 -20.56 5.98
C ARG A 150 1.54 -21.29 6.75
N ASN A 151 1.89 -21.75 7.95
CA ASN A 151 0.97 -22.47 8.83
C ASN A 151 0.34 -23.74 8.18
N GLY A 152 1.11 -24.44 7.34
CA GLY A 152 0.67 -25.65 6.64
C GLY A 152 -0.04 -25.38 5.31
N GLU A 153 -0.15 -24.12 4.88
CA GLU A 153 -0.70 -23.74 3.59
C GLU A 153 0.39 -23.29 2.63
N GLN A 154 0.36 -23.81 1.39
CA GLN A 154 1.30 -23.43 0.34
C GLN A 154 0.88 -22.10 -0.26
N VAL A 155 1.78 -21.12 -0.27
CA VAL A 155 1.54 -19.78 -0.80
C VAL A 155 2.60 -19.38 -1.82
N GLN A 156 2.25 -18.43 -2.68
CA GLN A 156 3.18 -17.73 -3.58
C GLN A 156 3.51 -16.38 -2.96
N HIS A 157 4.79 -16.10 -2.75
CA HIS A 157 5.25 -14.85 -2.14
C HIS A 157 5.70 -13.86 -3.21
N VAL A 158 5.07 -12.69 -3.23
CA VAL A 158 5.41 -11.55 -4.07
C VAL A 158 5.74 -10.36 -3.19
N ARG A 159 6.86 -9.68 -3.48
CA ARG A 159 7.24 -8.42 -2.82
C ARG A 159 7.10 -7.26 -3.77
N ALA A 160 6.53 -6.18 -3.27
CA ALA A 160 6.48 -4.88 -3.93
C ALA A 160 7.22 -3.82 -3.12
N SER A 161 7.83 -2.85 -3.79
CA SER A 161 8.32 -1.62 -3.15
C SER A 161 8.06 -0.43 -4.06
N HIS A 162 7.64 0.69 -3.47
CA HIS A 162 7.33 1.89 -4.22
C HIS A 162 8.59 2.74 -4.37
N ASN A 163 8.98 3.04 -5.60
CA ASN A 163 10.15 3.87 -5.88
C ASN A 163 9.82 5.36 -5.72
N VAL A 164 9.44 5.77 -4.51
CA VAL A 164 9.11 7.17 -4.18
C VAL A 164 10.33 8.10 -4.23
N SER A 165 11.53 7.53 -4.29
CA SER A 165 12.81 8.25 -4.32
C SER A 165 13.90 7.39 -4.96
N ALA A 166 14.93 8.02 -5.52
CA ALA A 166 16.16 7.32 -5.91
C ALA A 166 16.96 6.78 -4.71
N ASN A 167 16.59 7.15 -3.49
CA ASN A 167 17.20 6.63 -2.27
C ASN A 167 16.62 5.24 -1.95
N THR A 168 17.48 4.22 -1.99
CA THR A 168 17.10 2.82 -1.73
C THR A 168 16.61 2.58 -0.32
N GLN A 169 17.05 3.37 0.67
CA GLN A 169 16.55 3.27 2.05
C GLN A 169 15.09 3.71 2.14
N ILE A 170 14.70 4.76 1.40
CA ILE A 170 13.31 5.21 1.32
C ILE A 170 12.44 4.17 0.60
N ALA A 171 12.94 3.59 -0.49
CA ALA A 171 12.24 2.51 -1.18
C ALA A 171 12.05 1.29 -0.25
N ALA A 172 13.02 0.97 0.60
CA ALA A 172 12.91 -0.11 1.58
C ALA A 172 11.80 0.12 2.62
N LEU A 173 11.54 1.37 3.02
CA LEU A 173 10.45 1.72 3.95
C LEU A 173 9.05 1.49 3.35
N SER A 174 8.93 1.35 2.03
CA SER A 174 7.68 1.05 1.34
C SER A 174 7.50 -0.43 0.99
N ALA A 175 8.45 -1.29 1.38
CA ALA A 175 8.42 -2.70 1.05
C ALA A 175 7.18 -3.37 1.66
N THR A 176 6.49 -4.14 0.82
CA THR A 176 5.26 -4.84 1.20
C THR A 176 5.28 -6.24 0.60
N ASP A 177 5.04 -7.24 1.40
CA ASP A 177 4.97 -8.64 1.02
C ASP A 177 3.51 -9.10 0.89
N LEU A 178 3.17 -9.72 -0.22
CA LEU A 178 1.86 -10.30 -0.46
C LEU A 178 1.99 -11.81 -0.63
N TYR A 179 1.14 -12.53 0.07
CA TYR A 179 1.09 -13.99 0.04
C TYR A 179 -0.24 -14.42 -0.59
N LEU A 180 -0.15 -15.19 -1.67
CA LEU A 180 -1.28 -15.70 -2.42
C LEU A 180 -1.41 -17.20 -2.17
N ASP A 181 -2.59 -17.68 -1.85
CA ASP A 181 -2.85 -19.12 -1.81
C ASP A 181 -2.46 -19.78 -3.16
N SER A 182 -1.68 -20.84 -3.12
CA SER A 182 -1.11 -21.43 -4.35
C SER A 182 -2.13 -22.05 -5.30
N ARG A 183 -3.37 -22.31 -4.84
CA ARG A 183 -4.43 -22.94 -5.64
C ARG A 183 -5.42 -21.92 -6.18
N SER A 184 -5.94 -21.07 -5.29
CA SER A 184 -6.95 -20.07 -5.64
C SER A 184 -6.36 -18.77 -6.14
N LEU A 185 -5.08 -18.50 -5.84
CA LEU A 185 -4.38 -17.23 -6.04
C LEU A 185 -5.04 -16.04 -5.34
N LEU A 186 -5.95 -16.29 -4.41
CA LEU A 186 -6.49 -15.24 -3.56
C LEU A 186 -5.43 -14.80 -2.53
N PRO A 187 -5.31 -13.51 -2.22
CA PRO A 187 -4.47 -13.03 -1.13
C PRO A 187 -4.87 -13.67 0.21
N VAL A 188 -3.91 -14.20 0.94
CA VAL A 188 -4.13 -14.75 2.29
C VAL A 188 -3.46 -13.90 3.36
N ALA A 189 -2.39 -13.17 3.00
CA ALA A 189 -1.77 -12.22 3.90
C ALA A 189 -1.05 -11.09 3.15
N LEU A 190 -0.91 -9.97 3.85
CA LEU A 190 -0.07 -8.82 3.48
C LEU A 190 0.83 -8.53 4.68
N ALA A 191 2.11 -8.24 4.45
CA ALA A 191 3.02 -7.87 5.53
C ALA A 191 3.87 -6.66 5.12
N PHE A 192 4.11 -5.76 6.06
CA PHE A 192 4.95 -4.59 5.91
C PHE A 192 5.42 -4.10 7.28
N ASP A 193 6.44 -3.26 7.30
CA ASP A 193 6.86 -2.59 8.53
C ASP A 193 6.23 -1.19 8.63
N THR A 194 5.84 -0.82 9.84
CA THR A 194 5.61 0.57 10.24
C THR A 194 6.76 0.98 11.19
N HIS A 195 6.90 2.27 11.42
CA HIS A 195 8.01 2.81 12.21
C HIS A 195 7.49 3.85 13.20
N PRO A 196 8.11 4.00 14.38
CA PRO A 196 7.84 5.16 15.24
C PRO A 196 8.10 6.48 14.48
N ASP A 197 7.37 7.51 14.83
CA ASP A 197 7.46 8.81 14.14
C ASP A 197 8.87 9.43 14.17
N ASN A 198 9.65 9.09 15.18
CA ASN A 198 10.99 9.63 15.43
C ASN A 198 12.13 8.59 15.25
N ASP A 199 11.83 7.38 14.83
CA ASP A 199 12.83 6.32 14.66
C ASP A 199 12.55 5.43 13.45
N LEU A 200 13.14 5.76 12.31
CA LEU A 200 13.07 4.99 11.05
C LEU A 200 13.87 3.67 11.11
N GLY A 201 14.73 3.50 12.10
CA GLY A 201 15.55 2.31 12.26
C GLY A 201 14.86 1.19 13.02
N LEU A 202 13.75 1.49 13.71
CA LEU A 202 12.98 0.50 14.46
C LEU A 202 11.80 0.00 13.62
N ASN A 203 11.93 -1.21 13.09
CA ASN A 203 10.84 -1.88 12.36
C ASN A 203 9.79 -2.41 13.35
N LEU A 204 8.55 -2.07 13.11
CA LEU A 204 7.38 -2.58 13.80
C LEU A 204 6.55 -3.39 12.79
N PRO A 205 6.71 -4.73 12.74
CA PRO A 205 6.06 -5.54 11.72
C PRO A 205 4.55 -5.56 11.89
N ILE A 206 3.86 -5.26 10.79
CA ILE A 206 2.43 -5.43 10.60
C ILE A 206 2.20 -6.65 9.71
N GLN A 207 1.28 -7.50 10.12
CA GLN A 207 0.73 -8.56 9.28
C GLN A 207 -0.77 -8.40 9.20
N VAL A 208 -1.31 -8.39 7.98
CA VAL A 208 -2.75 -8.45 7.71
C VAL A 208 -3.05 -9.84 7.16
N THR A 209 -4.08 -10.50 7.68
CA THR A 209 -4.58 -11.77 7.14
C THR A 209 -5.96 -11.57 6.53
N TYR A 210 -6.22 -12.31 5.45
CA TYR A 210 -7.48 -12.29 4.71
C TYR A 210 -8.09 -13.67 4.74
N GLY A 211 -9.33 -13.78 5.22
CA GLY A 211 -10.04 -15.04 5.32
C GLY A 211 -11.50 -14.94 4.86
N ASP A 212 -12.15 -16.11 4.84
CA ASP A 212 -13.59 -16.24 4.60
C ASP A 212 -14.05 -15.53 3.32
N TYR A 213 -13.34 -15.72 2.21
CA TYR A 213 -13.64 -15.09 0.94
C TYR A 213 -15.06 -15.39 0.47
N GLN A 214 -15.80 -14.34 0.11
CA GLN A 214 -17.18 -14.40 -0.34
C GLN A 214 -17.39 -13.54 -1.59
N ALA A 215 -18.44 -13.83 -2.33
CA ALA A 215 -18.84 -13.03 -3.48
C ALA A 215 -19.72 -11.85 -3.02
N PHE A 216 -19.24 -10.65 -3.26
CA PHE A 216 -19.95 -9.39 -3.04
C PHE A 216 -20.13 -8.68 -4.38
N GLY A 217 -21.34 -8.66 -4.93
CA GLY A 217 -21.62 -7.88 -6.14
C GLY A 217 -20.72 -8.18 -7.36
N GLY A 218 -20.17 -9.39 -7.46
CA GLY A 218 -19.24 -9.78 -8.53
C GLY A 218 -17.76 -9.76 -8.13
N LEU A 219 -17.41 -9.16 -7.01
CA LEU A 219 -16.08 -9.25 -6.39
C LEU A 219 -15.98 -10.48 -5.49
N GLN A 220 -14.83 -11.14 -5.53
CA GLN A 220 -14.43 -12.10 -4.51
C GLN A 220 -13.58 -11.34 -3.47
N ALA A 221 -14.14 -11.07 -2.30
CA ALA A 221 -13.49 -10.27 -1.27
C ALA A 221 -13.47 -10.99 0.08
N PRO A 222 -12.49 -10.73 0.96
CA PRO A 222 -12.44 -11.33 2.28
C PRO A 222 -13.60 -10.83 3.14
N ALA A 223 -14.29 -11.76 3.82
CA ALA A 223 -15.32 -11.43 4.82
C ALA A 223 -14.70 -11.24 6.21
N ARG A 224 -13.48 -11.73 6.43
CA ARG A 224 -12.72 -11.49 7.65
C ARG A 224 -11.34 -10.97 7.33
N ILE A 225 -10.94 -9.88 8.01
CA ILE A 225 -9.62 -9.27 7.87
C ILE A 225 -9.09 -9.03 9.27
N GLN A 226 -7.85 -9.48 9.54
CA GLN A 226 -7.23 -9.27 10.84
C GLN A 226 -5.87 -8.60 10.63
N SER A 227 -5.57 -7.59 11.44
CA SER A 227 -4.26 -6.94 11.43
C SER A 227 -3.57 -7.14 12.77
N PHE A 228 -2.31 -7.51 12.70
CA PHE A 228 -1.46 -7.79 13.85
C PHE A 228 -0.28 -6.84 13.86
N LEU A 229 0.03 -6.29 15.01
CA LEU A 229 1.26 -5.55 15.28
C LEU A 229 2.17 -6.44 16.16
N GLN A 230 3.36 -6.80 15.65
CA GLN A 230 4.30 -7.67 16.38
C GLN A 230 3.62 -8.95 16.91
N ASN A 231 2.80 -9.59 16.07
CA ASN A 231 1.97 -10.78 16.39
C ASN A 231 0.82 -10.57 17.39
N SER A 232 0.62 -9.35 17.89
CA SER A 232 -0.54 -9.03 18.73
C SER A 232 -1.70 -8.53 17.86
N LEU A 233 -2.89 -9.11 18.03
CA LEU A 233 -4.07 -8.70 17.27
C LEU A 233 -4.41 -7.24 17.60
N LEU A 234 -4.41 -6.40 16.56
CA LEU A 234 -4.75 -4.98 16.66
C LEU A 234 -6.15 -4.68 16.12
N TRP A 235 -6.49 -5.26 14.97
CA TRP A 235 -7.79 -5.09 14.31
C TRP A 235 -8.37 -6.43 13.91
N ASP A 236 -9.65 -6.64 14.23
CA ASP A 236 -10.46 -7.75 13.71
C ASP A 236 -11.69 -7.16 13.02
N VAL A 237 -11.75 -7.34 11.69
CA VAL A 237 -12.75 -6.74 10.81
C VAL A 237 -13.65 -7.85 10.27
N SER A 238 -14.92 -7.84 10.63
CA SER A 238 -15.96 -8.71 10.08
C SER A 238 -16.73 -7.90 9.03
N VAL A 239 -16.48 -8.20 7.75
CA VAL A 239 -17.08 -7.47 6.62
C VAL A 239 -18.51 -7.97 6.38
N THR A 240 -19.44 -7.04 6.34
CA THR A 240 -20.86 -7.33 6.10
C THR A 240 -21.31 -6.99 4.69
N ALA A 241 -20.62 -6.03 4.04
CA ALA A 241 -20.87 -5.69 2.63
C ALA A 241 -19.58 -5.13 2.00
N THR A 242 -19.40 -5.45 0.73
CA THR A 242 -18.33 -4.88 -0.11
C THR A 242 -18.93 -4.41 -1.43
N SER A 243 -18.58 -3.23 -1.87
CA SER A 243 -18.93 -2.70 -3.19
C SER A 243 -17.71 -2.02 -3.82
N ALA A 244 -17.67 -2.03 -5.15
CA ALA A 244 -16.63 -1.35 -5.92
C ALA A 244 -17.26 -0.39 -6.92
N ASN A 245 -16.45 0.56 -7.39
CA ASN A 245 -16.86 1.54 -8.39
C ASN A 245 -18.07 2.38 -7.94
N ASN A 246 -18.00 2.81 -6.68
CA ASN A 246 -19.06 3.60 -6.04
C ASN A 246 -19.06 5.07 -6.50
N GLY A 247 -17.99 5.50 -7.19
CA GLY A 247 -17.78 6.89 -7.59
C GLY A 247 -17.37 7.78 -6.42
N LEU A 248 -16.52 7.28 -5.53
CA LEU A 248 -16.02 8.05 -4.38
C LEU A 248 -15.33 9.33 -4.87
N ALA A 249 -15.74 10.46 -4.33
CA ALA A 249 -15.18 11.75 -4.70
C ALA A 249 -13.80 11.97 -4.04
N ALA A 250 -12.92 12.73 -4.70
CA ALA A 250 -11.62 13.09 -4.15
C ALA A 250 -11.73 13.83 -2.79
N SER A 251 -12.86 14.51 -2.54
CA SER A 251 -13.17 15.17 -1.27
C SER A 251 -13.28 14.20 -0.09
N GLU A 252 -13.62 12.93 -0.33
CA GLU A 252 -13.69 11.89 0.72
C GLU A 252 -12.32 11.60 1.36
N PHE A 253 -11.24 11.93 0.64
CA PHE A 253 -9.85 11.67 1.05
C PHE A 253 -9.08 12.95 1.40
N LEU A 254 -9.74 14.07 1.60
CA LEU A 254 -9.07 15.31 2.02
C LEU A 254 -8.56 15.15 3.46
N VAL A 255 -7.26 15.32 3.62
CA VAL A 255 -6.60 15.37 4.93
C VAL A 255 -6.81 16.78 5.48
N PRO A 256 -7.46 16.95 6.64
CA PRO A 256 -7.78 18.24 7.22
C PRO A 256 -6.56 19.00 7.76
#